data_56beb2749db1de9d7640ff23ab235cd6
#
_entry.id   56beb2749db1de9d7640ff23ab235cd6
#
_cell.length_a   1.000
_cell.length_b   1.000
_cell.length_c   1.000
_cell.angle_alpha   90.00
_cell.angle_beta   90.00
_cell.angle_gamma   90.00
#
_symmetry.space_group_name_H-M   'P 1'
#
loop_
_entity.id
_entity.type
_entity.pdbx_description
1 polymer ?
#
loop_
_entity_poly.entity_id
_entity_poly.type
_entity_poly.pdbx_seq_one_letter_code
_entity_poly.pdbx_strand_id
1 'polypeptide(L)'
;MKIELLNDMYLEPQKSGGYSLYKQYTTAKGEPRRKRIAYAGDLEQAVKSFLQAVQYEELKDLHTLYLDYAERVERINKRTLGEIVKLLLATRS
;
A
#
# COMPACT_ATOMS: atom_id res chain seq x y z
N MET A 1 -12.74 4.60 9.79
CA MET A 1 -11.51 3.96 10.29
C MET A 1 -10.50 3.90 9.18
N LYS A 2 -9.26 4.23 9.47
CA LYS A 2 -8.15 4.19 8.52
C LYS A 2 -7.16 3.10 8.93
N ILE A 3 -6.71 2.31 7.98
CA ILE A 3 -5.62 1.35 8.21
C ILE A 3 -4.39 1.92 7.53
N GLU A 4 -3.49 2.51 8.31
CA GLU A 4 -2.27 3.10 7.78
C GLU A 4 -1.27 2.03 7.38
N LEU A 5 -0.67 2.22 6.21
CA LEU A 5 0.26 1.28 5.60
C LEU A 5 1.59 1.98 5.32
N LEU A 6 2.45 1.35 4.53
CA LEU A 6 3.74 1.91 4.14
C LEU A 6 3.57 2.95 3.01
N ASN A 7 4.59 3.80 2.84
CA ASN A 7 4.72 4.74 1.72
C ASN A 7 3.56 5.74 1.65
N ASP A 8 3.09 6.24 2.81
CA ASP A 8 2.01 7.21 2.91
C ASP A 8 0.68 6.72 2.33
N MET A 9 0.50 5.41 2.25
CA MET A 9 -0.74 4.79 1.80
C MET A 9 -1.59 4.35 2.98
N TYR A 10 -2.91 4.31 2.77
CA TYR A 10 -3.83 3.77 3.77
C TYR A 10 -5.06 3.17 3.09
N LEU A 11 -5.68 2.22 3.78
CA LEU A 11 -6.94 1.63 3.38
C LEU A 11 -8.07 2.27 4.17
N GLU A 12 -9.17 2.55 3.49
CA GLU A 12 -10.35 3.09 4.13
C GLU A 12 -11.56 2.23 3.75
N PRO A 13 -12.24 1.61 4.75
CA PRO A 13 -13.46 0.85 4.48
C PRO A 13 -14.55 1.77 3.95
N GLN A 14 -15.28 1.31 2.96
CA GLN A 14 -16.35 2.07 2.34
C GLN A 14 -17.71 1.65 2.90
N LYS A 15 -18.65 2.60 3.03
CA LYS A 15 -20.00 2.32 3.52
C LYS A 15 -20.76 1.33 2.64
N SER A 16 -20.48 1.34 1.34
CA SER A 16 -21.08 0.43 0.38
C SER A 16 -20.45 -0.95 0.36
N GLY A 17 -19.46 -1.19 1.23
CA GLY A 17 -18.65 -2.41 1.23
C GLY A 17 -17.36 -2.19 0.47
N GLY A 18 -16.38 -3.06 0.75
CA GLY A 18 -15.07 -2.96 0.11
C GLY A 18 -14.16 -1.94 0.76
N TYR A 19 -13.03 -1.70 0.10
CA TYR A 19 -11.96 -0.86 0.61
C TYR A 19 -11.42 0.02 -0.50
N SER A 20 -11.08 1.26 -0.17
CA SER A 20 -10.34 2.14 -1.09
C SER A 20 -8.91 2.30 -0.59
N LEU A 21 -7.97 2.22 -1.49
CA LEU A 21 -6.55 2.46 -1.21
C LEU A 21 -6.22 3.89 -1.63
N TYR A 22 -5.74 4.67 -0.67
CA TYR A 22 -5.36 6.06 -0.90
C TYR A 22 -3.89 6.27 -0.66
N LYS A 23 -3.32 7.22 -1.37
CA LYS A 23 -1.99 7.74 -1.09
C LYS A 23 -2.09 9.20 -0.70
N GLN A 24 -1.46 9.56 0.41
CA GLN A 24 -1.35 10.95 0.86
C GLN A 24 -0.13 11.59 0.20
N TYR A 25 -0.28 12.83 -0.18
CA TYR A 25 0.83 13.63 -0.72
C TYR A 25 0.63 15.09 -0.35
N THR A 26 1.71 15.86 -0.49
CA THR A 26 1.68 17.29 -0.22
C THR A 26 1.90 18.03 -1.52
N THR A 27 1.06 19.01 -1.82
CA THR A 27 1.21 19.83 -3.01
C THR A 27 2.42 20.76 -2.88
N ALA A 28 2.82 21.39 -3.99
CA ALA A 28 3.89 22.38 -3.99
C ALA A 28 3.61 23.55 -3.04
N LYS A 29 2.35 23.83 -2.74
CA LYS A 29 1.95 24.88 -1.80
C LYS A 29 1.89 24.41 -0.36
N GLY A 30 2.24 23.15 -0.08
CA GLY A 30 2.21 22.59 1.26
C GLY A 30 0.84 22.09 1.70
N GLU A 31 -0.14 22.01 0.81
CA GLU A 31 -1.48 21.53 1.14
C GLU A 31 -1.53 20.01 1.13
N PRO A 32 -2.09 19.37 2.18
CA PRO A 32 -2.25 17.92 2.18
C PRO A 32 -3.37 17.50 1.22
N ARG A 33 -3.11 16.47 0.43
CA ARG A 33 -4.05 15.92 -0.53
C ARG A 33 -3.99 14.40 -0.48
N ARG A 34 -5.00 13.74 -1.04
CA ARG A 34 -5.02 12.29 -1.19
C ARG A 34 -5.48 11.92 -2.59
N LYS A 35 -4.96 10.81 -3.07
CA LYS A 35 -5.34 10.27 -4.37
C LYS A 35 -5.77 8.83 -4.18
N ARG A 36 -6.94 8.46 -4.73
CA ARG A 36 -7.34 7.05 -4.74
C ARG A 36 -6.51 6.29 -5.77
N ILE A 37 -5.83 5.25 -5.30
CA ILE A 37 -5.02 4.40 -6.17
C ILE A 37 -5.83 3.23 -6.69
N ALA A 38 -6.67 2.63 -5.82
CA ALA A 38 -7.44 1.46 -6.17
C ALA A 38 -8.68 1.33 -5.29
N TYR A 39 -9.65 0.56 -5.77
CA TYR A 39 -10.80 0.10 -5.01
C TYR A 39 -10.82 -1.42 -5.05
N ALA A 40 -11.12 -2.05 -3.94
CA ALA A 40 -11.18 -3.50 -3.85
C ALA A 40 -12.45 -3.93 -3.12
N GLY A 41 -13.04 -5.02 -3.58
CA GLY A 41 -14.28 -5.54 -3.01
C GLY A 41 -14.09 -6.23 -1.66
N ASP A 42 -12.90 -6.73 -1.39
CA ASP A 42 -12.58 -7.40 -0.13
C ASP A 42 -11.15 -7.07 0.32
N LEU A 43 -10.82 -7.49 1.53
CA LEU A 43 -9.53 -7.19 2.13
C LEU A 43 -8.37 -7.85 1.37
N GLU A 44 -8.56 -9.06 0.87
CA GLU A 44 -7.51 -9.76 0.12
C GLU A 44 -7.12 -8.99 -1.14
N GLN A 45 -8.10 -8.54 -1.91
CA GLN A 45 -7.85 -7.72 -3.10
C GLN A 45 -7.23 -6.37 -2.75
N ALA A 46 -7.65 -5.77 -1.64
CA ALA A 46 -7.07 -4.52 -1.17
C ALA A 46 -5.59 -4.69 -0.84
N VAL A 47 -5.22 -5.78 -0.18
CA VAL A 47 -3.83 -6.10 0.14
C VAL A 47 -3.02 -6.31 -1.13
N LYS A 48 -3.55 -7.03 -2.11
CA LYS A 48 -2.88 -7.22 -3.40
C LYS A 48 -2.64 -5.90 -4.12
N SER A 49 -3.64 -5.01 -4.12
CA SER A 49 -3.50 -3.69 -4.73
C SER A 49 -2.42 -2.86 -4.05
N PHE A 50 -2.36 -2.91 -2.73
CA PHE A 50 -1.31 -2.24 -1.96
C PHE A 50 0.07 -2.78 -2.29
N LEU A 51 0.23 -4.11 -2.34
CA LEU A 51 1.51 -4.74 -2.69
C LEU A 51 1.98 -4.30 -4.08
N GLN A 52 1.08 -4.28 -5.05
CA GLN A 52 1.39 -3.82 -6.40
C GLN A 52 1.82 -2.36 -6.42
N ALA A 53 1.14 -1.51 -5.65
CA ALA A 53 1.48 -0.10 -5.57
C ALA A 53 2.85 0.13 -4.95
N VAL A 54 3.19 -0.62 -3.89
CA VAL A 54 4.50 -0.54 -3.24
C VAL A 54 5.59 -0.99 -4.19
N GLN A 55 5.38 -2.10 -4.89
CA GLN A 55 6.35 -2.59 -5.87
C GLN A 55 6.58 -1.58 -6.99
N TYR A 56 5.51 -0.99 -7.49
CA TYR A 56 5.62 0.03 -8.52
C TYR A 56 6.45 1.23 -8.07
N GLU A 57 6.21 1.75 -6.86
CA GLU A 57 6.94 2.89 -6.34
C GLU A 57 8.42 2.59 -6.09
N GLU A 58 8.71 1.41 -5.53
CA GLU A 58 10.09 1.01 -5.24
C GLU A 58 10.89 0.78 -6.52
N LEU A 59 10.25 0.29 -7.57
CA LEU A 59 10.92 -0.01 -8.83
C LEU A 59 11.02 1.19 -9.76
N LYS A 60 10.13 2.17 -9.61
CA LYS A 60 10.10 3.37 -10.44
C LYS A 60 11.41 4.15 -10.39
N ASP A 61 12.04 4.22 -9.22
CA ASP A 61 13.26 5.00 -9.00
C ASP A 61 14.54 4.16 -9.08
N LEU A 62 14.43 2.89 -9.49
CA LEU A 62 15.54 1.96 -9.46
C LEU A 62 15.99 1.56 -10.87
N HIS A 63 17.22 1.93 -11.22
CA HIS A 63 17.91 1.42 -12.39
C HIS A 63 18.66 0.15 -11.98
N THR A 64 17.94 -0.95 -11.79
CA THR A 64 18.51 -2.19 -11.27
C THR A 64 18.60 -3.25 -12.37
N LEU A 65 19.64 -4.11 -12.25
CA LEU A 65 19.74 -5.30 -13.06
C LEU A 65 18.61 -6.27 -12.70
N TYR A 66 18.25 -7.12 -13.65
CA TYR A 66 17.13 -8.05 -13.51
C TYR A 66 17.19 -8.89 -12.23
N LEU A 67 18.37 -9.38 -11.88
CA LEU A 67 18.54 -10.21 -10.68
C LEU A 67 18.28 -9.42 -9.40
N ASP A 68 18.77 -8.19 -9.33
CA ASP A 68 18.52 -7.32 -8.18
C ASP A 68 17.04 -6.98 -8.07
N TYR A 69 16.37 -6.83 -9.20
CA TYR A 69 14.94 -6.58 -9.26
C TYR A 69 14.16 -7.72 -8.57
N ALA A 70 14.42 -8.96 -8.96
CA ALA A 70 13.71 -10.12 -8.40
C ALA A 70 13.92 -10.23 -6.88
N GLU A 71 15.13 -10.01 -6.42
CA GLU A 71 15.47 -10.04 -5.00
C GLU A 71 14.76 -8.92 -4.22
N ARG A 72 14.68 -7.72 -4.79
CA ARG A 72 14.01 -6.59 -4.16
C ARG A 72 12.51 -6.80 -4.05
N VAL A 73 11.88 -7.34 -5.08
CA VAL A 73 10.44 -7.66 -5.06
C VAL A 73 10.14 -8.64 -3.93
N GLU A 74 10.95 -9.67 -3.76
CA GLU A 74 10.77 -10.63 -2.68
C GLU A 74 10.89 -9.98 -1.30
N ARG A 75 11.89 -9.11 -1.10
CA ARG A 75 12.06 -8.40 0.19
C ARG A 75 10.91 -7.46 0.49
N ILE A 76 10.45 -6.71 -0.51
CA ILE A 76 9.33 -5.80 -0.37
C ILE A 76 8.08 -6.56 0.05
N ASN A 77 7.79 -7.68 -0.60
CA ASN A 77 6.62 -8.50 -0.27
C ASN A 77 6.68 -9.02 1.17
N LYS A 78 7.83 -9.52 1.62
CA LYS A 78 7.99 -10.02 2.99
C LYS A 78 7.77 -8.92 4.02
N ARG A 79 8.38 -7.74 3.81
CA ARG A 79 8.23 -6.60 4.71
C ARG A 79 6.78 -6.13 4.78
N THR A 80 6.15 -5.99 3.63
CA THR A 80 4.78 -5.48 3.53
C THR A 80 3.78 -6.46 4.13
N LEU A 81 3.96 -7.76 3.89
CA LEU A 81 3.10 -8.78 4.50
C LEU A 81 3.25 -8.77 6.02
N GLY A 82 4.47 -8.59 6.53
CA GLY A 82 4.70 -8.47 7.96
C GLY A 82 3.94 -7.30 8.58
N GLU A 83 3.95 -6.15 7.93
CA GLU A 83 3.20 -4.97 8.40
C GLU A 83 1.70 -5.20 8.38
N ILE A 84 1.17 -5.84 7.33
CA ILE A 84 -0.25 -6.15 7.23
C ILE A 84 -0.68 -7.12 8.32
N VAL A 85 0.12 -8.16 8.57
CA VAL A 85 -0.17 -9.12 9.64
C VAL A 85 -0.23 -8.43 11.00
N LYS A 86 0.71 -7.52 11.28
CA LYS A 86 0.68 -6.75 12.53
C LYS A 86 -0.61 -5.93 12.66
N LEU A 87 -1.02 -5.26 11.59
CA LEU A 87 -2.24 -4.46 11.59
C LEU A 87 -3.47 -5.32 11.82
N LEU A 88 -3.55 -6.47 11.16
CA LEU A 88 -4.67 -7.39 11.32
C LEU A 88 -4.75 -7.94 12.74
N LEU A 89 -3.62 -8.29 13.34
CA LEU A 89 -3.57 -8.75 14.73
C LEU A 89 -3.99 -7.65 15.69
N ALA A 90 -3.56 -6.42 15.45
CA ALA A 90 -3.94 -5.27 16.28
C ALA A 90 -5.44 -4.98 16.22
N THR A 91 -6.07 -5.18 15.07
CA THR A 91 -7.52 -4.92 14.90
C THR A 91 -8.39 -6.04 15.45
N ARG A 92 -7.83 -7.20 15.72
CA ARG A 92 -8.57 -8.35 16.28
C ARG A 92 -8.66 -8.36 17.81
N SER A 93 -7.86 -7.57 18.45
CA SER A 93 -7.80 -7.55 19.93
C SER A 93 -8.79 -6.59 20.54
#